data_093095e97640eeff4cc4a0b99151d2b3
#
_entry.id   093095e97640eeff4cc4a0b99151d2b3
#
_cell.length_a   1.000
_cell.length_b   1.000
_cell.length_c   1.000
_cell.angle_alpha   90.00
_cell.angle_beta   90.00
_cell.angle_gamma   90.00
#
_symmetry.space_group_name_H-M   'P 1'
#
loop_
_entity.id
_entity.type
_entity.pdbx_description
1 polymer ?
#
loop_
_entity_poly.entity_id
_entity_poly.type
_entity_poly.pdbx_seq_one_letter_code
_entity_poly.pdbx_strand_id
1 'polypeptide(L)'
;YGYHRQTSPNIDTFAKTAAVFENVHASDVPCLPSRTALLTGRFGIHNGVVNHGGTDADPVIDGAGREFWSRLQLESFPSQLANGGAPFRLNQDNMRTVSISSFAQRHSAFHWYAGFDEAYNVGKFGLETADEVYAIAEDWLTRNGSKDNWFLHVHMWDPHTPYRTPKAFGEPFADEPLPKWYTEEVRAQHWDGCGPHSARECYGFAPNPAMA
;
A
#
# COMPACT_ATOMS: atom_id res chain seq x y z
N TYR A 1 -14.14 7.57 0.58
CA TYR A 1 -15.60 7.54 0.79
C TYR A 1 -16.04 8.75 1.60
N GLY A 2 -17.34 9.08 1.58
CA GLY A 2 -17.85 10.28 2.24
C GLY A 2 -17.50 11.60 1.53
N TYR A 3 -16.83 11.55 0.39
CA TYR A 3 -16.56 12.75 -0.40
C TYR A 3 -17.81 13.16 -1.19
N HIS A 4 -17.98 14.46 -1.43
CA HIS A 4 -19.18 14.98 -2.10
C HIS A 4 -19.30 14.50 -3.57
N ARG A 5 -18.21 14.12 -4.20
CA ARG A 5 -18.17 13.46 -5.52
C ARG A 5 -18.08 11.95 -5.33
N GLN A 6 -18.71 11.21 -6.22
CA GLN A 6 -18.73 9.75 -6.14
C GLN A 6 -17.43 9.15 -6.71
N THR A 7 -16.36 9.24 -5.94
CA THR A 7 -15.02 8.78 -6.32
C THR A 7 -14.76 7.31 -5.96
N SER A 8 -15.57 6.70 -5.10
CA SER A 8 -15.37 5.34 -4.58
C SER A 8 -16.67 4.54 -4.43
N PRO A 9 -17.51 4.39 -5.50
CA PRO A 9 -18.86 3.85 -5.39
C PRO A 9 -18.92 2.43 -4.81
N ASN A 10 -17.95 1.58 -5.12
CA ASN A 10 -17.90 0.21 -4.61
C ASN A 10 -17.47 0.16 -3.14
N ILE A 11 -16.49 0.99 -2.74
CA ILE A 11 -16.07 1.14 -1.34
C ILE A 11 -17.21 1.74 -0.52
N ASP A 12 -17.91 2.75 -1.06
CA ASP A 12 -19.07 3.38 -0.40
C ASP A 12 -20.21 2.39 -0.18
N THR A 13 -20.41 1.48 -1.13
CA THR A 13 -21.39 0.41 -1.00
C THR A 13 -20.99 -0.61 0.07
N PHE A 14 -19.75 -1.03 0.09
CA PHE A 14 -19.21 -1.92 1.12
C PHE A 14 -19.28 -1.29 2.51
N ALA A 15 -18.95 -0.02 2.62
CA ALA A 15 -18.97 0.74 3.88
C ALA A 15 -20.35 0.75 4.58
N LYS A 16 -21.44 0.59 3.83
CA LYS A 16 -22.80 0.53 4.40
C LYS A 16 -23.03 -0.69 5.30
N THR A 17 -22.25 -1.73 5.12
CA THR A 17 -22.34 -3.01 5.87
C THR A 17 -21.11 -3.32 6.69
N ALA A 18 -20.13 -2.42 6.69
CA ALA A 18 -18.84 -2.59 7.34
C ALA A 18 -18.66 -1.62 8.52
N ALA A 19 -17.72 -1.91 9.42
CA ALA A 19 -17.28 -0.94 10.40
C ALA A 19 -16.39 0.11 9.71
N VAL A 20 -16.75 1.38 9.87
CA VAL A 20 -16.04 2.52 9.31
C VAL A 20 -15.34 3.27 10.43
N PHE A 21 -14.01 3.38 10.33
CA PHE A 21 -13.21 4.13 11.28
C PHE A 21 -12.98 5.53 10.72
N GLU A 22 -13.56 6.55 11.36
CA GLU A 22 -13.51 7.93 10.89
C GLU A 22 -12.24 8.69 11.34
N ASN A 23 -11.61 8.24 12.42
CA ASN A 23 -10.46 8.90 13.03
C ASN A 23 -9.25 7.93 13.09
N VAL A 24 -8.70 7.60 11.92
CA VAL A 24 -7.50 6.76 11.81
C VAL A 24 -6.33 7.62 11.35
N HIS A 25 -5.26 7.57 12.12
CA HIS A 25 -4.02 8.28 11.83
C HIS A 25 -2.89 7.29 11.54
N ALA A 26 -2.10 7.58 10.51
CA ALA A 26 -0.86 6.84 10.28
C ALA A 26 0.10 7.09 11.44
N SER A 27 0.66 6.02 12.01
CA SER A 27 1.64 6.14 13.09
C SER A 27 2.98 6.68 12.61
N ASP A 28 3.30 6.44 11.35
CA ASP A 28 4.56 6.80 10.70
C ASP A 28 4.34 7.25 9.27
N VAL A 29 5.25 8.03 8.74
CA VAL A 29 5.30 8.51 7.37
C VAL A 29 6.75 8.52 6.89
N PRO A 30 7.00 8.37 5.59
CA PRO A 30 6.12 8.12 4.46
C PRO A 30 5.70 6.66 4.31
N CYS A 31 5.46 6.16 3.08
CA CYS A 31 4.82 4.86 2.81
C CYS A 31 5.50 3.66 3.45
N LEU A 32 6.84 3.54 3.36
CA LEU A 32 7.56 2.37 3.88
C LEU A 32 7.50 2.29 5.41
N PRO A 33 7.81 3.35 6.17
CA PRO A 33 7.62 3.35 7.62
C PRO A 33 6.19 3.04 8.05
N SER A 34 5.20 3.70 7.44
CA SER A 34 3.78 3.50 7.76
C SER A 34 3.34 2.05 7.56
N ARG A 35 3.73 1.44 6.45
CA ARG A 35 3.37 0.04 6.15
C ARG A 35 4.13 -0.95 7.02
N THR A 36 5.39 -0.66 7.34
CA THR A 36 6.16 -1.47 8.27
C THR A 36 5.54 -1.42 9.67
N ALA A 37 5.13 -0.25 10.13
CA ALA A 37 4.41 -0.10 11.38
C ALA A 37 3.07 -0.86 11.39
N LEU A 38 2.31 -0.78 10.29
CA LEU A 38 1.06 -1.52 10.14
C LEU A 38 1.25 -3.04 10.27
N LEU A 39 2.28 -3.59 9.62
CA LEU A 39 2.52 -5.04 9.63
C LEU A 39 3.15 -5.54 10.93
N THR A 40 3.91 -4.69 11.64
CA THR A 40 4.63 -5.08 12.86
C THR A 40 3.94 -4.66 14.15
N GLY A 41 2.98 -3.73 14.07
CA GLY A 41 2.37 -3.10 15.25
C GLY A 41 3.35 -2.20 16.02
N ARG A 42 4.47 -1.78 15.41
CA ARG A 42 5.54 -1.00 16.05
C ARG A 42 5.81 0.30 15.31
N PHE A 43 5.97 1.39 16.04
CA PHE A 43 6.42 2.67 15.48
C PHE A 43 7.79 2.53 14.81
N GLY A 44 8.05 3.36 13.79
CA GLY A 44 9.30 3.39 13.05
C GLY A 44 10.55 3.54 13.95
N ILE A 45 10.45 4.32 15.02
CA ILE A 45 11.54 4.47 16.02
C ILE A 45 11.89 3.16 16.74
N HIS A 46 11.00 2.18 16.76
CA HIS A 46 11.23 0.87 17.39
C HIS A 46 11.62 -0.21 16.38
N ASN A 47 11.18 -0.08 15.12
CA ASN A 47 11.53 -1.04 14.08
C ASN A 47 12.68 -0.56 13.19
N GLY A 48 13.11 0.71 13.32
CA GLY A 48 14.23 1.32 12.61
C GLY A 48 13.91 1.82 11.21
N VAL A 49 12.73 1.54 10.68
CA VAL A 49 12.32 2.00 9.35
C VAL A 49 11.66 3.36 9.47
N VAL A 50 12.41 4.41 9.23
CA VAL A 50 11.94 5.80 9.41
C VAL A 50 11.92 6.62 8.11
N ASN A 51 12.41 6.04 7.00
CA ASN A 51 12.40 6.69 5.69
C ASN A 51 12.32 5.66 4.55
N HIS A 52 12.33 6.10 3.29
CA HIS A 52 12.23 5.28 2.08
C HIS A 52 13.55 4.76 1.53
N GLY A 53 14.67 5.27 1.94
CA GLY A 53 15.97 4.97 1.34
C GLY A 53 17.14 5.01 2.30
N GLY A 54 18.22 4.40 1.87
CA GLY A 54 19.44 4.29 2.67
C GLY A 54 19.25 3.44 3.92
N THR A 55 20.05 3.68 4.91
CA THR A 55 20.00 2.99 6.22
C THR A 55 18.69 3.24 6.98
N ASP A 56 18.01 4.35 6.70
CA ASP A 56 16.74 4.72 7.33
C ASP A 56 15.53 3.91 6.81
N ALA A 57 15.73 3.17 5.74
CA ALA A 57 14.74 2.23 5.19
C ALA A 57 14.96 0.80 5.68
N ASP A 58 16.06 0.56 6.35
CA ASP A 58 16.39 -0.75 6.88
C ASP A 58 16.01 -0.83 8.36
N PRO A 59 15.41 -1.91 8.74
CA PRO A 59 15.05 -2.14 10.11
C PRO A 59 16.30 -2.24 11.01
N VAL A 60 16.28 -1.52 12.11
CA VAL A 60 17.35 -1.58 13.12
C VAL A 60 17.01 -2.65 14.15
N ILE A 61 18.02 -3.40 14.53
CA ILE A 61 17.92 -4.39 15.58
C ILE A 61 18.71 -3.91 16.77
N ASP A 62 18.03 -3.76 17.91
CA ASP A 62 18.71 -3.67 19.18
C ASP A 62 19.33 -5.02 19.52
N GLY A 63 20.66 -5.07 19.63
CA GLY A 63 21.39 -6.26 20.01
C GLY A 63 22.12 -6.94 18.84
N ALA A 64 22.35 -8.24 18.93
CA ALA A 64 23.11 -9.02 17.95
C ALA A 64 22.40 -9.01 16.57
N GLY A 65 22.65 -7.97 15.83
CA GLY A 65 21.93 -7.44 14.69
C GLY A 65 21.76 -8.29 13.45
N ARG A 66 21.88 -9.60 13.49
CA ARG A 66 21.69 -10.48 12.33
C ARG A 66 20.48 -11.40 12.41
N GLU A 67 19.77 -11.38 13.53
CA GLU A 67 18.54 -12.15 13.72
C GLU A 67 17.29 -11.38 13.30
N PHE A 68 17.47 -10.27 12.60
CA PHE A 68 16.43 -9.35 12.19
C PHE A 68 15.29 -10.01 11.43
N TRP A 69 15.62 -10.83 10.45
CA TRP A 69 14.62 -11.52 9.66
C TRP A 69 13.76 -12.47 10.49
N SER A 70 14.39 -13.19 11.43
CA SER A 70 13.64 -14.05 12.34
C SER A 70 12.78 -13.25 13.31
N ARG A 71 13.22 -12.08 13.75
CA ARG A 71 12.43 -11.20 14.62
C ARG A 71 11.23 -10.59 13.92
N LEU A 72 11.42 -9.99 12.73
CA LEU A 72 10.30 -9.48 11.95
C LEU A 72 9.35 -10.61 11.54
N GLN A 73 9.91 -11.73 11.13
CA GLN A 73 9.15 -12.89 10.76
C GLN A 73 8.29 -13.42 11.91
N LEU A 74 8.80 -13.38 13.13
CA LEU A 74 8.07 -13.80 14.33
C LEU A 74 7.10 -12.77 14.89
N GLU A 75 7.31 -11.49 14.58
CA GLU A 75 6.57 -10.38 15.19
C GLU A 75 5.64 -9.65 14.21
N SER A 76 5.71 -9.94 12.91
CA SER A 76 4.79 -9.35 11.94
C SER A 76 3.42 -10.01 11.97
N PHE A 77 2.38 -9.25 11.66
CA PHE A 77 1.01 -9.78 11.59
C PHE A 77 0.88 -10.98 10.65
N PRO A 78 1.44 -10.97 9.41
CA PRO A 78 1.42 -12.14 8.55
C PRO A 78 2.09 -13.37 9.17
N SER A 79 3.23 -13.19 9.85
CA SER A 79 3.92 -14.33 10.47
C SER A 79 3.13 -14.92 11.64
N GLN A 80 2.43 -14.10 12.40
CA GLN A 80 1.55 -14.56 13.47
C GLN A 80 0.40 -15.38 12.90
N LEU A 81 -0.17 -14.99 11.77
CA LEU A 81 -1.20 -15.77 11.08
C LEU A 81 -0.65 -17.11 10.56
N ALA A 82 0.49 -17.06 9.86
CA ALA A 82 1.13 -18.25 9.29
C ALA A 82 1.56 -19.28 10.35
N ASN A 83 2.01 -18.81 11.51
CA ASN A 83 2.52 -19.66 12.58
C ASN A 83 1.48 -19.97 13.66
N GLY A 84 0.21 -19.67 13.42
CA GLY A 84 -0.86 -19.89 14.40
C GLY A 84 -0.70 -19.04 15.67
N GLY A 85 -0.07 -17.86 15.56
CA GLY A 85 0.11 -16.94 16.68
C GLY A 85 1.18 -17.37 17.69
N ALA A 86 2.32 -17.88 17.25
CA ALA A 86 3.43 -18.15 18.17
C ALA A 86 3.85 -16.86 18.93
N PRO A 87 4.09 -16.88 20.24
CA PRO A 87 4.25 -18.07 21.10
C PRO A 87 2.95 -18.67 21.64
N PHE A 88 1.79 -18.09 21.32
CA PHE A 88 0.49 -18.59 21.77
C PHE A 88 -0.16 -19.42 20.68
N ARG A 89 0.15 -20.71 20.62
CA ARG A 89 -0.54 -21.69 19.78
C ARG A 89 -1.99 -21.85 20.24
N LEU A 90 -2.87 -20.95 19.85
CA LEU A 90 -4.30 -21.09 20.13
C LEU A 90 -5.06 -21.85 19.05
N ASN A 91 -4.49 -21.99 17.84
CA ASN A 91 -5.06 -22.80 16.77
C ASN A 91 -4.00 -23.66 16.11
N GLN A 92 -4.35 -24.91 15.83
CA GLN A 92 -3.46 -25.89 15.16
C GLN A 92 -3.41 -25.69 13.63
N ASP A 93 -4.24 -24.81 13.10
CA ASP A 93 -4.36 -24.56 11.66
C ASP A 93 -3.61 -23.29 11.30
N ASN A 94 -2.41 -23.45 10.74
CA ASN A 94 -1.64 -22.35 10.21
C ASN A 94 -2.41 -21.70 9.05
N MET A 95 -2.52 -20.39 9.08
CA MET A 95 -3.13 -19.63 8.00
C MET A 95 -2.12 -19.42 6.88
N ARG A 96 -2.51 -19.69 5.64
CA ARG A 96 -1.71 -19.41 4.46
C ARG A 96 -1.71 -17.90 4.20
N THR A 97 -0.55 -17.28 4.26
CA THR A 97 -0.39 -15.83 4.12
C THR A 97 0.17 -15.46 2.76
N VAL A 98 -0.51 -14.58 2.06
CA VAL A 98 -0.22 -14.24 0.67
C VAL A 98 -0.19 -12.73 0.47
N SER A 99 0.84 -12.22 -0.19
CA SER A 99 0.93 -10.82 -0.59
C SER A 99 1.04 -10.68 -2.11
N ILE A 100 0.19 -9.85 -2.69
CA ILE A 100 0.25 -9.44 -4.10
C ILE A 100 0.59 -7.95 -4.12
N SER A 101 1.88 -7.64 -4.34
CA SER A 101 2.40 -6.27 -4.22
C SER A 101 3.77 -6.14 -4.87
N SER A 102 4.03 -5.03 -5.54
CA SER A 102 5.37 -4.64 -5.98
C SER A 102 6.09 -3.72 -4.99
N PHE A 103 5.47 -3.46 -3.83
CA PHE A 103 5.96 -2.48 -2.88
C PHE A 103 7.39 -2.74 -2.40
N ALA A 104 7.71 -3.98 -2.03
CA ALA A 104 9.05 -4.36 -1.60
C ALA A 104 10.09 -4.15 -2.70
N GLN A 105 9.77 -4.47 -3.94
CA GLN A 105 10.65 -4.25 -5.09
C GLN A 105 10.85 -2.74 -5.37
N ARG A 106 9.79 -1.96 -5.32
CA ARG A 106 9.82 -0.51 -5.56
C ARG A 106 10.75 0.22 -4.59
N HIS A 107 10.78 -0.21 -3.34
CA HIS A 107 11.57 0.40 -2.27
C HIS A 107 12.86 -0.34 -1.95
N SER A 108 13.18 -1.42 -2.68
CA SER A 108 14.30 -2.34 -2.34
C SER A 108 14.22 -2.86 -0.91
N ALA A 109 13.01 -2.91 -0.36
CA ALA A 109 12.71 -3.24 1.03
C ALA A 109 12.13 -4.66 1.14
N PHE A 110 12.93 -5.66 0.81
CA PHE A 110 12.46 -7.07 0.74
C PHE A 110 12.07 -7.64 2.11
N HIS A 111 12.51 -7.02 3.20
CA HIS A 111 12.02 -7.34 4.54
C HIS A 111 10.50 -7.22 4.67
N TRP A 112 9.87 -6.45 3.80
CA TRP A 112 8.42 -6.26 3.80
C TRP A 112 7.64 -7.55 3.45
N TYR A 113 8.29 -8.53 2.82
CA TYR A 113 7.72 -9.85 2.59
C TYR A 113 7.84 -10.80 3.78
N ALA A 114 8.52 -10.40 4.85
CA ALA A 114 8.69 -11.24 6.02
C ALA A 114 7.34 -11.66 6.62
N GLY A 115 7.18 -12.96 6.81
CA GLY A 115 5.95 -13.54 7.35
C GLY A 115 4.87 -13.89 6.33
N PHE A 116 5.06 -13.58 5.06
CA PHE A 116 4.21 -14.10 4.00
C PHE A 116 4.77 -15.42 3.45
N ASP A 117 3.90 -16.44 3.30
CA ASP A 117 4.27 -17.72 2.69
C ASP A 117 4.45 -17.57 1.18
N GLU A 118 3.67 -16.68 0.57
CA GLU A 118 3.70 -16.41 -0.86
C GLU A 118 3.74 -14.90 -1.12
N ALA A 119 4.58 -14.51 -2.09
CA ALA A 119 4.64 -13.16 -2.58
C ALA A 119 4.57 -13.14 -4.11
N TYR A 120 3.63 -12.40 -4.64
CA TYR A 120 3.45 -12.19 -6.08
C TYR A 120 3.71 -10.74 -6.43
N ASN A 121 4.36 -10.54 -7.56
CA ASN A 121 4.74 -9.23 -8.04
C ASN A 121 4.58 -9.16 -9.56
N VAL A 122 3.94 -8.11 -10.06
CA VAL A 122 3.81 -7.84 -11.50
C VAL A 122 5.17 -7.55 -12.16
N GLY A 123 6.15 -7.06 -11.38
CA GLY A 123 7.51 -6.80 -11.88
C GLY A 123 7.70 -5.44 -12.54
N LYS A 124 6.79 -4.50 -12.31
CA LYS A 124 6.84 -3.16 -12.93
C LYS A 124 7.29 -2.05 -11.97
N PHE A 125 7.83 -2.37 -10.82
CA PHE A 125 8.40 -1.42 -9.85
C PHE A 125 7.46 -0.30 -9.41
N GLY A 126 6.18 -0.59 -9.25
CA GLY A 126 5.16 0.41 -8.92
C GLY A 126 4.65 1.16 -10.16
N LEU A 127 4.80 0.58 -11.34
CA LEU A 127 4.25 1.07 -12.59
C LEU A 127 3.11 0.18 -13.12
N GLU A 128 2.73 -0.82 -12.35
CA GLU A 128 1.58 -1.67 -12.66
C GLU A 128 0.26 -0.94 -12.46
N THR A 129 -0.70 -1.30 -13.29
CA THR A 129 -2.09 -0.84 -13.14
C THR A 129 -2.87 -1.76 -12.21
N ALA A 130 -4.01 -1.28 -11.70
CA ALA A 130 -4.89 -2.09 -10.85
C ALA A 130 -5.35 -3.37 -11.56
N ASP A 131 -5.62 -3.32 -12.86
CA ASP A 131 -6.04 -4.48 -13.66
C ASP A 131 -4.97 -5.58 -13.68
N GLU A 132 -3.70 -5.21 -13.72
CA GLU A 132 -2.58 -6.16 -13.73
C GLU A 132 -2.42 -6.84 -12.35
N VAL A 133 -2.62 -6.09 -11.27
CA VAL A 133 -2.63 -6.64 -9.91
C VAL A 133 -3.87 -7.51 -9.70
N TYR A 134 -5.03 -7.03 -10.18
CA TYR A 134 -6.29 -7.75 -10.09
C TYR A 134 -6.24 -9.11 -10.76
N ALA A 135 -5.64 -9.22 -11.95
CA ALA A 135 -5.53 -10.48 -12.67
C ALA A 135 -4.82 -11.57 -11.84
N ILE A 136 -3.78 -11.19 -11.09
CA ILE A 136 -3.09 -12.13 -10.18
C ILE A 136 -3.99 -12.49 -8.99
N ALA A 137 -4.68 -11.51 -8.44
CA ALA A 137 -5.57 -11.74 -7.29
C ALA A 137 -6.77 -12.62 -7.67
N GLU A 138 -7.36 -12.40 -8.84
CA GLU A 138 -8.46 -13.19 -9.37
C GLU A 138 -8.07 -14.65 -9.63
N ASP A 139 -6.90 -14.86 -10.27
CA ASP A 139 -6.36 -16.20 -10.48
C ASP A 139 -6.11 -16.93 -9.15
N TRP A 140 -5.50 -16.23 -8.18
CA TRP A 140 -5.26 -16.82 -6.87
C TRP A 140 -6.56 -17.17 -6.15
N LEU A 141 -7.53 -16.26 -6.14
CA LEU A 141 -8.85 -16.49 -5.53
C LEU A 141 -9.62 -17.60 -6.22
N THR A 142 -9.57 -17.69 -7.55
CA THR A 142 -10.21 -18.76 -8.31
C THR A 142 -9.68 -20.14 -7.89
N ARG A 143 -8.37 -20.26 -7.66
CA ARG A 143 -7.74 -21.52 -7.26
C ARG A 143 -7.85 -21.85 -5.78
N ASN A 144 -7.98 -20.85 -4.94
CA ASN A 144 -7.83 -21.00 -3.49
C ASN A 144 -8.98 -20.44 -2.65
N GLY A 145 -9.82 -19.56 -3.21
CA GLY A 145 -10.81 -18.82 -2.43
C GLY A 145 -11.87 -19.68 -1.73
N SER A 146 -12.11 -20.91 -2.23
CA SER A 146 -12.99 -21.88 -1.58
C SER A 146 -12.35 -22.70 -0.47
N LYS A 147 -11.02 -22.54 -0.25
CA LYS A 147 -10.29 -23.19 0.84
C LYS A 147 -10.37 -22.33 2.09
N ASP A 148 -10.27 -22.95 3.24
CA ASP A 148 -10.22 -22.26 4.52
C ASP A 148 -8.79 -21.78 4.85
N ASN A 149 -8.69 -20.92 5.85
CA ASN A 149 -7.45 -20.53 6.51
C ASN A 149 -6.43 -19.84 5.59
N TRP A 150 -6.86 -18.77 4.90
CA TRP A 150 -5.93 -17.90 4.18
C TRP A 150 -6.11 -16.42 4.56
N PHE A 151 -5.00 -15.70 4.47
CA PHE A 151 -4.92 -14.24 4.52
C PHE A 151 -4.33 -13.72 3.23
N LEU A 152 -5.08 -12.94 2.48
CA LEU A 152 -4.67 -12.36 1.20
C LEU A 152 -4.54 -10.85 1.30
N HIS A 153 -3.32 -10.34 1.17
CA HIS A 153 -3.03 -8.93 1.06
C HIS A 153 -2.86 -8.55 -0.42
N VAL A 154 -3.74 -7.69 -0.92
CA VAL A 154 -3.69 -7.15 -2.29
C VAL A 154 -3.40 -5.67 -2.24
N HIS A 155 -2.31 -5.25 -2.86
CA HIS A 155 -1.88 -3.87 -2.89
C HIS A 155 -1.97 -3.29 -4.31
N MET A 156 -2.99 -2.47 -4.54
CA MET A 156 -3.16 -1.70 -5.77
C MET A 156 -2.27 -0.46 -5.71
N TRP A 157 -1.44 -0.24 -6.73
CA TRP A 157 -0.50 0.89 -6.76
C TRP A 157 -1.08 2.15 -7.42
N ASP A 158 -2.05 2.00 -8.30
CA ASP A 158 -2.61 3.07 -9.15
C ASP A 158 -2.94 4.41 -8.46
N PRO A 159 -3.44 4.45 -7.21
CA PRO A 159 -3.69 5.72 -6.54
C PRO A 159 -2.42 6.54 -6.26
N HIS A 160 -1.25 5.94 -6.43
CA HIS A 160 0.05 6.61 -6.23
C HIS A 160 0.44 7.43 -7.46
N THR A 161 1.25 8.46 -7.26
CA THR A 161 1.88 9.21 -8.36
C THR A 161 2.80 8.32 -9.21
N PRO A 162 2.95 8.56 -10.50
CA PRO A 162 2.17 9.45 -11.34
C PRO A 162 0.78 8.84 -11.61
N TYR A 163 -0.26 9.59 -11.42
CA TYR A 163 -1.65 9.15 -11.59
C TYR A 163 -1.91 8.64 -13.01
N ARG A 164 -2.08 7.33 -13.15
CA ARG A 164 -2.12 6.65 -14.45
C ARG A 164 -3.48 6.07 -14.79
N THR A 165 -4.52 6.70 -14.33
CA THR A 165 -5.87 6.24 -14.64
C THR A 165 -6.06 6.08 -16.15
N PRO A 166 -6.41 4.89 -16.66
CA PRO A 166 -6.62 4.68 -18.08
C PRO A 166 -7.73 5.60 -18.61
N LYS A 167 -7.54 6.19 -19.80
CA LYS A 167 -8.53 7.04 -20.46
C LYS A 167 -9.91 6.38 -20.64
N ALA A 168 -9.96 5.05 -20.67
CA ALA A 168 -11.21 4.30 -20.75
C ALA A 168 -12.17 4.59 -19.58
N PHE A 169 -11.67 5.06 -18.43
CA PHE A 169 -12.51 5.51 -17.32
C PHE A 169 -13.15 6.87 -17.56
N GLY A 170 -12.72 7.60 -18.61
CA GLY A 170 -13.24 8.94 -18.94
C GLY A 170 -12.86 9.99 -17.91
N GLU A 171 -13.58 11.11 -17.97
CA GLU A 171 -13.44 12.25 -17.07
C GLU A 171 -14.77 12.49 -16.33
N PRO A 172 -15.11 11.66 -15.33
CA PRO A 172 -16.45 11.68 -14.72
C PRO A 172 -16.80 12.99 -14.02
N PHE A 173 -15.83 13.87 -13.79
CA PHE A 173 -16.00 15.16 -13.10
C PHE A 173 -15.64 16.37 -13.99
N ALA A 174 -15.46 16.18 -15.30
CA ALA A 174 -15.03 17.24 -16.20
C ALA A 174 -15.97 18.47 -16.19
N ASP A 175 -17.26 18.22 -16.07
CA ASP A 175 -18.30 19.26 -16.05
C ASP A 175 -18.56 19.86 -14.66
N GLU A 176 -17.88 19.38 -13.64
CA GLU A 176 -18.06 19.89 -12.29
C GLU A 176 -17.10 21.07 -12.01
N PRO A 177 -17.60 22.12 -11.31
CA PRO A 177 -16.76 23.25 -10.98
C PRO A 177 -15.62 22.83 -10.05
N LEU A 178 -14.45 23.39 -10.27
CA LEU A 178 -13.33 23.25 -9.34
C LEU A 178 -13.68 23.79 -7.95
N PRO A 179 -13.06 23.27 -6.88
CA PRO A 179 -13.23 23.85 -5.56
C PRO A 179 -12.91 25.34 -5.54
N LYS A 180 -13.70 26.15 -4.83
CA LYS A 180 -13.54 27.62 -4.78
C LYS A 180 -12.15 28.10 -4.34
N TRP A 181 -11.44 27.28 -3.56
CA TRP A 181 -10.08 27.58 -3.10
C TRP A 181 -9.01 27.33 -4.16
N TYR A 182 -9.33 26.57 -5.22
CA TYR A 182 -8.38 26.21 -6.28
C TYR A 182 -8.45 27.24 -7.40
N THR A 183 -7.73 28.34 -7.21
CA THR A 183 -7.60 29.44 -8.20
C THR A 183 -6.39 29.24 -9.09
N GLU A 184 -6.26 30.02 -10.17
CA GLU A 184 -5.08 29.99 -11.03
C GLU A 184 -3.80 30.36 -10.28
N GLU A 185 -3.88 31.26 -9.30
CA GLU A 185 -2.74 31.60 -8.44
C GLU A 185 -2.32 30.42 -7.57
N VAL A 186 -3.27 29.71 -6.96
CA VAL A 186 -3.01 28.51 -6.18
C VAL A 186 -2.44 27.41 -7.08
N ARG A 187 -2.97 27.24 -8.28
CA ARG A 187 -2.45 26.30 -9.27
C ARG A 187 -1.00 26.60 -9.64
N ALA A 188 -0.67 27.84 -9.90
CA ALA A 188 0.71 28.27 -10.19
C ALA A 188 1.65 28.01 -9.02
N GLN A 189 1.21 28.33 -7.80
CA GLN A 189 1.98 28.04 -6.58
C GLN A 189 2.23 26.54 -6.40
N HIS A 190 1.22 25.70 -6.65
CA HIS A 190 1.39 24.23 -6.57
C HIS A 190 2.33 23.73 -7.68
N TRP A 191 2.30 24.32 -8.87
CA TRP A 191 3.18 23.96 -9.95
C TRP A 191 4.64 24.29 -9.66
N ASP A 192 4.88 25.45 -9.07
CA ASP A 192 6.22 25.92 -8.69
C ASP A 192 6.68 25.42 -7.32
N GLY A 193 5.80 24.71 -6.62
CA GLY A 193 6.10 24.10 -5.33
C GLY A 193 7.27 23.12 -5.41
N CYS A 194 8.01 23.00 -4.29
CA CYS A 194 9.12 22.09 -4.15
C CYS A 194 8.71 20.87 -3.31
N GLY A 195 9.37 19.75 -3.57
CA GLY A 195 9.27 18.55 -2.75
C GLY A 195 8.52 17.39 -3.41
N PRO A 196 8.58 16.23 -2.75
CA PRO A 196 7.89 15.03 -3.23
C PRO A 196 6.39 15.28 -3.36
N HIS A 197 5.82 14.76 -4.44
CA HIS A 197 4.39 14.91 -4.76
C HIS A 197 3.92 16.35 -5.06
N SER A 198 4.86 17.26 -5.37
CA SER A 198 4.49 18.54 -5.97
C SER A 198 3.78 18.33 -7.32
N ALA A 199 2.98 19.31 -7.75
CA ALA A 199 2.29 19.21 -9.05
C ALA A 199 3.29 18.98 -10.20
N ARG A 200 4.43 19.66 -10.17
CA ARG A 200 5.51 19.49 -11.16
C ARG A 200 6.06 18.06 -11.16
N GLU A 201 6.30 17.46 -10.00
CA GLU A 201 6.75 16.07 -9.90
C GLU A 201 5.68 15.11 -10.42
N CYS A 202 4.44 15.26 -9.98
CA CYS A 202 3.34 14.40 -10.41
C CYS A 202 3.12 14.42 -11.92
N TYR A 203 3.20 15.58 -12.56
CA TYR A 203 3.01 15.73 -14.02
C TYR A 203 4.29 15.51 -14.81
N GLY A 204 5.46 15.83 -14.25
CA GLY A 204 6.74 15.73 -14.94
C GLY A 204 7.24 14.29 -15.12
N PHE A 205 6.87 13.39 -14.23
CA PHE A 205 7.23 11.96 -14.33
C PHE A 205 6.36 11.17 -15.30
N ALA A 206 5.23 11.68 -15.69
CA ALA A 206 4.36 11.06 -16.67
C ALA A 206 4.05 12.02 -17.81
N PRO A 207 4.97 12.22 -18.78
CA PRO A 207 4.59 12.69 -20.07
C PRO A 207 3.81 11.56 -20.76
N ASN A 208 2.68 11.20 -20.22
CA ASN A 208 1.75 10.34 -20.90
C ASN A 208 0.83 11.26 -21.71
N PRO A 209 0.93 11.26 -23.06
CA PRO A 209 0.00 11.99 -23.91
C PRO A 209 -1.46 11.60 -23.66
N ALA A 210 -1.67 10.54 -22.88
CA ALA A 210 -2.96 10.09 -22.45
C ALA A 210 -3.50 10.83 -21.20
N MET A 211 -2.66 11.63 -20.53
CA MET A 211 -3.01 12.45 -19.37
C MET A 211 -2.90 13.96 -19.64
N ALA A 212 -2.51 14.35 -20.86
CA ALA A 212 -2.49 15.72 -21.35
C ALA A 212 -3.78 16.07 -22.08
#